data_4805fbaf722e6421ea33cccacb6c4f08
#
_entry.id   4805fbaf722e6421ea33cccacb6c4f08
#
_cell.length_a   1.000
_cell.length_b   1.000
_cell.length_c   1.000
_cell.angle_alpha   90.00
_cell.angle_beta   90.00
_cell.angle_gamma   90.00
#
_symmetry.space_group_name_H-M   'P 1'
#
loop_
_entity.id
_entity.type
_entity.pdbx_description
1 polymer ?
#
loop_
_entity_poly.entity_id
_entity_poly.type
_entity_poly.pdbx_seq_one_letter_code
_entity_poly.pdbx_strand_id
1 'polypeptide(L)'
;MPFFIFVLLISRPKMKKNIVLFVLFILPIVAYLFFASGINSFTKLPTLTPKIADFGNWKTLSGENVTLNNKITVLGFSGLNILENRGNYYNLNAKIYDRYHEFKDLQFVVICPIGTEKDVQKVVDVLAKSVAITEWHFIFAPTNEIQNYYNQLKLKKDKLNADFGTPNVYLIDKERNLRGRKVKSQKEYKEGYSTFHLSELSNEMLDDFKIILYEYRAALKKNHNAERQI
;
A
#
# COMPACT_ATOMS: atom_id res chain seq x y z
N MET A 1 18.84 -59.91 -42.34
CA MET A 1 18.87 -59.35 -40.98
C MET A 1 17.49 -58.90 -40.63
N PRO A 2 16.77 -59.58 -39.73
CA PRO A 2 15.39 -59.20 -39.37
C PRO A 2 15.42 -58.17 -38.24
N PHE A 3 14.71 -57.08 -38.45
CA PHE A 3 14.45 -56.03 -37.49
C PHE A 3 13.46 -56.55 -36.42
N PHE A 4 13.92 -56.76 -35.19
CA PHE A 4 13.07 -57.08 -34.06
C PHE A 4 12.40 -55.78 -33.57
N ILE A 5 11.12 -55.63 -33.87
CA ILE A 5 10.25 -54.62 -33.26
C ILE A 5 9.87 -55.12 -31.88
N PHE A 6 10.46 -54.54 -30.86
CA PHE A 6 10.11 -54.76 -29.46
C PHE A 6 8.83 -53.99 -29.15
N VAL A 7 7.67 -54.61 -29.33
CA VAL A 7 6.39 -54.08 -28.91
C VAL A 7 6.31 -54.20 -27.40
N LEU A 8 6.56 -53.08 -26.70
CA LEU A 8 6.31 -52.98 -25.28
C LEU A 8 4.80 -53.03 -25.04
N LEU A 9 4.30 -54.21 -24.68
CA LEU A 9 2.94 -54.42 -24.16
C LEU A 9 2.82 -53.71 -22.82
N ILE A 10 2.38 -52.45 -22.85
CA ILE A 10 1.97 -51.73 -21.63
C ILE A 10 0.67 -52.37 -21.16
N SER A 11 0.80 -53.30 -20.21
CA SER A 11 -0.33 -53.89 -19.47
C SER A 11 -1.03 -52.73 -18.74
N ARG A 12 -2.16 -52.28 -19.27
CA ARG A 12 -3.01 -51.29 -18.58
C ARG A 12 -3.61 -51.97 -17.34
N PRO A 13 -3.33 -51.49 -16.12
CA PRO A 13 -3.95 -52.06 -14.94
C PRO A 13 -5.47 -51.85 -15.07
N LYS A 14 -6.24 -52.93 -14.95
CA LYS A 14 -7.71 -52.85 -14.86
C LYS A 14 -8.07 -52.17 -13.56
N MET A 15 -8.13 -50.85 -13.56
CA MET A 15 -8.65 -50.11 -12.42
C MET A 15 -10.09 -50.57 -12.15
N LYS A 16 -10.33 -51.00 -10.91
CA LYS A 16 -11.68 -51.44 -10.52
C LYS A 16 -12.64 -50.27 -10.71
N LYS A 17 -13.74 -50.48 -11.42
CA LYS A 17 -14.77 -49.48 -11.77
C LYS A 17 -15.13 -48.55 -10.58
N ASN A 18 -15.19 -49.13 -9.38
CA ASN A 18 -15.50 -48.42 -8.14
C ASN A 18 -14.43 -47.39 -7.73
N ILE A 19 -13.15 -47.67 -8.02
CA ILE A 19 -12.06 -46.73 -7.75
C ILE A 19 -12.16 -45.52 -8.69
N VAL A 20 -12.45 -45.74 -9.95
CA VAL A 20 -12.63 -44.67 -10.94
C VAL A 20 -13.81 -43.78 -10.53
N LEU A 21 -14.94 -44.37 -10.14
CA LEU A 21 -16.11 -43.64 -9.68
C LEU A 21 -15.80 -42.86 -8.41
N PHE A 22 -15.12 -43.48 -7.44
CA PHE A 22 -14.72 -42.82 -6.18
C PHE A 22 -13.85 -41.62 -6.46
N VAL A 23 -12.81 -41.74 -7.28
CA VAL A 23 -11.93 -40.62 -7.63
C VAL A 23 -12.71 -39.53 -8.35
N LEU A 24 -13.59 -39.87 -9.29
CA LEU A 24 -14.36 -38.91 -10.06
C LEU A 24 -15.30 -38.06 -9.19
N PHE A 25 -15.90 -38.62 -8.14
CA PHE A 25 -16.81 -37.91 -7.26
C PHE A 25 -16.10 -37.23 -6.06
N ILE A 26 -15.12 -37.89 -5.47
CA ILE A 26 -14.45 -37.38 -4.26
C ILE A 26 -13.41 -36.33 -4.62
N LEU A 27 -12.69 -36.46 -5.73
CA LEU A 27 -11.65 -35.51 -6.10
C LEU A 27 -12.17 -34.05 -6.27
N PRO A 28 -13.31 -33.80 -6.93
CA PRO A 28 -13.88 -32.45 -6.99
C PRO A 28 -14.27 -31.92 -5.61
N ILE A 29 -14.79 -32.76 -4.72
CA ILE A 29 -15.16 -32.36 -3.35
C ILE A 29 -13.90 -32.02 -2.55
N VAL A 30 -12.86 -32.83 -2.62
CA VAL A 30 -11.58 -32.59 -1.95
C VAL A 30 -10.94 -31.31 -2.51
N ALA A 31 -10.93 -31.12 -3.83
CA ALA A 31 -10.44 -29.93 -4.47
C ALA A 31 -11.24 -28.69 -4.00
N TYR A 32 -12.57 -28.76 -3.96
CA TYR A 32 -13.41 -27.70 -3.46
C TYR A 32 -13.10 -27.38 -1.98
N LEU A 33 -13.02 -28.39 -1.11
CA LEU A 33 -12.67 -28.22 0.29
C LEU A 33 -11.26 -27.66 0.46
N PHE A 34 -10.30 -28.08 -0.35
CA PHE A 34 -8.93 -27.55 -0.37
C PHE A 34 -8.92 -26.05 -0.72
N PHE A 35 -9.63 -25.64 -1.79
CA PHE A 35 -9.74 -24.25 -2.15
C PHE A 35 -10.61 -23.43 -1.20
N ALA A 36 -11.67 -24.03 -0.64
CA ALA A 36 -12.54 -23.39 0.36
C ALA A 36 -11.86 -23.25 1.73
N SER A 37 -11.03 -24.21 2.11
CA SER A 37 -10.21 -24.18 3.33
C SER A 37 -8.91 -23.41 3.13
N GLY A 38 -8.61 -22.97 1.92
CA GLY A 38 -7.45 -22.15 1.61
C GLY A 38 -7.45 -20.95 2.55
N ILE A 39 -6.72 -21.09 3.67
CA ILE A 39 -6.37 -19.98 4.51
C ILE A 39 -5.59 -19.06 3.59
N ASN A 40 -6.19 -17.93 3.23
CA ASN A 40 -5.50 -16.87 2.55
C ASN A 40 -4.43 -16.35 3.51
N SER A 41 -3.32 -17.07 3.61
CA SER A 41 -2.11 -16.65 4.33
C SER A 41 -1.42 -15.58 3.52
N PHE A 42 -2.14 -14.45 3.32
CA PHE A 42 -1.53 -13.29 2.70
C PHE A 42 -0.43 -12.81 3.63
N THR A 43 0.72 -12.58 3.07
CA THR A 43 1.83 -11.95 3.77
C THR A 43 1.36 -10.58 4.24
N LYS A 44 1.13 -10.43 5.53
CA LYS A 44 0.78 -9.14 6.13
C LYS A 44 2.00 -8.24 6.10
N LEU A 45 1.77 -6.95 5.83
CA LEU A 45 2.84 -5.96 5.99
C LEU A 45 3.21 -5.83 7.47
N PRO A 46 4.50 -5.91 7.83
CA PRO A 46 4.95 -5.66 9.19
C PRO A 46 4.53 -4.27 9.70
N THR A 47 4.16 -4.19 10.96
CA THR A 47 4.00 -2.93 11.69
C THR A 47 5.37 -2.49 12.20
N LEU A 48 5.81 -1.31 11.79
CA LEU A 48 7.09 -0.72 12.21
C LEU A 48 6.92 0.13 13.46
N THR A 49 5.94 1.03 13.43
CA THR A 49 5.58 1.87 14.58
C THR A 49 4.08 1.80 14.79
N PRO A 50 3.63 1.29 15.94
CA PRO A 50 2.20 1.23 16.23
C PRO A 50 1.65 2.58 16.71
N LYS A 51 0.38 2.83 16.41
CA LYS A 51 -0.43 3.91 16.96
C LYS A 51 0.23 5.30 16.90
N ILE A 52 0.68 5.71 15.72
CA ILE A 52 1.20 7.06 15.50
C ILE A 52 0.16 8.08 15.96
N ALA A 53 0.61 9.16 16.59
CA ALA A 53 -0.27 10.27 16.95
C ALA A 53 -0.98 10.84 15.72
N ASP A 54 -2.21 11.30 15.93
CA ASP A 54 -2.93 12.01 14.88
C ASP A 54 -2.29 13.40 14.62
N PHE A 55 -2.69 14.04 13.52
CA PHE A 55 -2.27 15.40 13.24
C PHE A 55 -2.84 16.33 14.32
N GLY A 56 -2.06 17.35 14.70
CA GLY A 56 -2.54 18.38 15.60
C GLY A 56 -3.64 19.27 14.96
N ASN A 57 -3.72 20.51 15.37
CA ASN A 57 -4.65 21.49 14.80
C ASN A 57 -4.15 22.06 13.46
N TRP A 58 -3.44 21.26 12.68
CA TRP A 58 -2.91 21.68 11.39
C TRP A 58 -4.02 21.73 10.35
N LYS A 59 -4.02 22.77 9.56
CA LYS A 59 -5.08 23.04 8.59
C LYS A 59 -4.61 22.85 7.17
N THR A 60 -5.55 22.46 6.31
CA THR A 60 -5.36 22.48 4.85
C THR A 60 -5.43 23.93 4.32
N LEU A 61 -5.20 24.10 3.02
CA LEU A 61 -5.43 25.38 2.32
C LEU A 61 -6.88 25.87 2.46
N SER A 62 -7.86 24.95 2.54
CA SER A 62 -9.28 25.27 2.75
C SER A 62 -9.63 25.51 4.23
N GLY A 63 -8.68 25.35 5.16
CA GLY A 63 -8.90 25.52 6.60
C GLY A 63 -9.51 24.29 7.30
N GLU A 64 -9.58 23.15 6.63
CA GLU A 64 -10.11 21.90 7.17
C GLU A 64 -9.09 21.18 8.04
N ASN A 65 -9.56 20.39 8.99
CA ASN A 65 -8.75 19.45 9.77
C ASN A 65 -8.70 18.09 9.03
N VAL A 66 -7.54 17.46 9.07
CA VAL A 66 -7.31 16.11 8.56
C VAL A 66 -7.01 15.18 9.73
N THR A 67 -7.44 13.93 9.66
CA THR A 67 -7.19 12.89 10.68
C THR A 67 -6.68 11.61 10.04
N LEU A 68 -5.84 10.88 10.76
CA LEU A 68 -5.40 9.53 10.39
C LEU A 68 -6.45 8.46 10.74
N ASN A 69 -7.42 8.78 11.59
CA ASN A 69 -8.35 7.79 12.12
C ASN A 69 -9.23 7.19 11.02
N ASN A 70 -9.28 5.86 10.96
CA ASN A 70 -10.05 5.08 9.98
C ASN A 70 -9.70 5.36 8.51
N LYS A 71 -8.52 5.93 8.23
CA LYS A 71 -8.01 6.18 6.88
C LYS A 71 -6.72 5.40 6.62
N ILE A 72 -6.59 4.86 5.42
CA ILE A 72 -5.30 4.41 4.89
C ILE A 72 -4.62 5.65 4.35
N THR A 73 -3.47 6.02 4.92
CA THR A 73 -2.80 7.27 4.61
C THR A 73 -1.45 7.03 3.96
N VAL A 74 -1.23 7.68 2.83
CA VAL A 74 0.09 7.89 2.25
C VAL A 74 0.60 9.23 2.77
N LEU A 75 1.58 9.17 3.68
CA LEU A 75 2.12 10.35 4.36
C LEU A 75 3.41 10.84 3.71
N GLY A 76 3.49 12.11 3.36
CA GLY A 76 4.67 12.77 2.83
C GLY A 76 5.05 14.03 3.62
N PHE A 77 6.27 14.52 3.38
CA PHE A 77 6.82 15.76 3.98
C PHE A 77 7.44 16.59 2.86
N SER A 78 6.87 17.77 2.60
CA SER A 78 7.26 18.55 1.43
C SER A 78 8.60 19.27 1.57
N GLY A 79 8.94 19.66 2.79
CA GLY A 79 10.00 20.62 3.02
C GLY A 79 9.63 22.02 2.56
N LEU A 80 10.60 22.95 2.70
CA LEU A 80 10.45 24.34 2.29
C LEU A 80 10.41 24.53 0.77
N ASN A 81 11.02 23.59 0.01
CA ASN A 81 11.23 23.72 -1.44
C ASN A 81 10.32 22.76 -2.25
N ILE A 82 9.02 22.78 -1.98
CA ILE A 82 8.07 21.86 -2.62
C ILE A 82 8.09 21.93 -4.15
N LEU A 83 8.33 23.11 -4.73
CA LEU A 83 8.38 23.29 -6.19
C LEU A 83 9.55 22.59 -6.85
N GLU A 84 10.69 22.49 -6.20
CA GLU A 84 11.84 21.72 -6.70
C GLU A 84 11.53 20.23 -6.71
N ASN A 85 10.76 19.77 -5.74
CA ASN A 85 10.39 18.37 -5.56
C ASN A 85 9.01 18.02 -6.17
N ARG A 86 8.36 18.93 -6.90
CA ARG A 86 7.00 18.72 -7.45
C ARG A 86 6.85 17.46 -8.30
N GLY A 87 7.91 17.04 -9.00
CA GLY A 87 7.93 15.80 -9.77
C GLY A 87 7.61 14.55 -8.95
N ASN A 88 7.98 14.54 -7.67
CA ASN A 88 7.70 13.46 -6.74
C ASN A 88 6.19 13.26 -6.53
N TYR A 89 5.44 14.35 -6.38
CA TYR A 89 3.98 14.32 -6.23
C TYR A 89 3.28 13.88 -7.53
N TYR A 90 3.79 14.31 -8.68
CA TYR A 90 3.27 13.88 -9.99
C TYR A 90 3.50 12.38 -10.21
N ASN A 91 4.67 11.87 -9.84
CA ASN A 91 4.96 10.44 -9.89
C ASN A 91 4.02 9.63 -8.99
N LEU A 92 3.84 10.08 -7.75
CA LEU A 92 2.96 9.44 -6.78
C LEU A 92 1.49 9.46 -7.27
N ASN A 93 1.05 10.61 -7.79
CA ASN A 93 -0.28 10.77 -8.38
C ASN A 93 -0.51 9.78 -9.52
N ALA A 94 0.36 9.76 -10.52
CA ALA A 94 0.23 8.92 -11.71
C ALA A 94 0.36 7.41 -11.41
N LYS A 95 1.19 7.01 -10.43
CA LYS A 95 1.46 5.60 -10.16
C LYS A 95 0.53 4.97 -9.14
N ILE A 96 0.10 5.73 -8.14
CA ILE A 96 -0.71 5.20 -7.04
C ILE A 96 -2.08 5.87 -7.01
N TYR A 97 -2.17 7.19 -6.88
CA TYR A 97 -3.42 7.90 -6.64
C TYR A 97 -4.43 7.68 -7.76
N ASP A 98 -4.04 7.88 -9.01
CA ASP A 98 -4.91 7.74 -10.20
C ASP A 98 -5.62 6.38 -10.28
N ARG A 99 -5.00 5.32 -9.75
CA ARG A 99 -5.55 3.95 -9.72
C ARG A 99 -6.49 3.67 -8.56
N TYR A 100 -6.39 4.44 -7.47
CA TYR A 100 -7.05 4.10 -6.20
C TYR A 100 -7.83 5.26 -5.60
N HIS A 101 -7.92 6.41 -6.26
CA HIS A 101 -8.59 7.62 -5.75
C HIS A 101 -10.08 7.41 -5.44
N GLU A 102 -10.73 6.43 -6.06
CA GLU A 102 -12.13 6.08 -5.77
C GLU A 102 -12.30 5.34 -4.43
N PHE A 103 -11.20 4.94 -3.79
CA PHE A 103 -11.25 4.22 -2.52
C PHE A 103 -11.47 5.21 -1.37
N LYS A 104 -12.71 5.27 -0.84
CA LYS A 104 -13.19 6.28 0.13
C LYS A 104 -12.36 6.42 1.41
N ASP A 105 -11.67 5.34 1.81
CA ASP A 105 -10.87 5.31 3.04
C ASP A 105 -9.38 5.57 2.79
N LEU A 106 -9.01 5.88 1.56
CA LEU A 106 -7.66 6.28 1.19
C LEU A 106 -7.53 7.79 1.26
N GLN A 107 -6.38 8.26 1.72
CA GLN A 107 -5.98 9.66 1.62
C GLN A 107 -4.47 9.80 1.41
N PHE A 108 -4.08 10.92 0.82
CA PHE A 108 -2.70 11.34 0.65
C PHE A 108 -2.51 12.62 1.46
N VAL A 109 -1.67 12.56 2.46
CA VAL A 109 -1.43 13.71 3.35
C VAL A 109 0.03 14.15 3.21
N VAL A 110 0.22 15.41 2.87
CA VAL A 110 1.55 16.03 2.79
C VAL A 110 1.65 17.11 3.86
N ILE A 111 2.59 16.92 4.78
CA ILE A 111 2.88 17.91 5.80
C ILE A 111 3.84 18.94 5.23
N CYS A 112 3.42 20.20 5.25
CA CYS A 112 4.11 21.35 4.65
C CYS A 112 4.49 22.37 5.73
N PRO A 113 5.66 22.98 5.66
CA PRO A 113 5.99 24.12 6.52
C PRO A 113 5.07 25.30 6.26
N ILE A 114 4.65 25.99 7.33
CA ILE A 114 3.94 27.27 7.23
C ILE A 114 4.79 28.27 6.41
N GLY A 115 4.14 29.00 5.51
CA GLY A 115 4.78 29.94 4.59
C GLY A 115 4.98 29.38 3.17
N THR A 116 4.70 28.07 2.94
CA THR A 116 4.82 27.44 1.63
C THR A 116 3.47 27.35 0.88
N GLU A 117 2.40 27.92 1.41
CA GLU A 117 1.02 27.79 0.92
C GLU A 117 0.88 28.17 -0.55
N LYS A 118 1.53 29.26 -0.99
CA LYS A 118 1.50 29.73 -2.39
C LYS A 118 2.14 28.72 -3.35
N ASP A 119 3.22 28.07 -2.93
CA ASP A 119 3.93 27.11 -3.75
C ASP A 119 3.22 25.74 -3.75
N VAL A 120 2.63 25.37 -2.63
CA VAL A 120 1.72 24.21 -2.53
C VAL A 120 0.54 24.39 -3.48
N GLN A 121 -0.09 25.57 -3.54
CA GLN A 121 -1.21 25.84 -4.43
C GLN A 121 -0.83 25.59 -5.90
N LYS A 122 0.37 26.00 -6.33
CA LYS A 122 0.85 25.72 -7.70
C LYS A 122 0.97 24.22 -7.99
N VAL A 123 1.39 23.41 -7.00
CA VAL A 123 1.46 21.96 -7.14
C VAL A 123 0.05 21.36 -7.22
N VAL A 124 -0.86 21.79 -6.36
CA VAL A 124 -2.28 21.41 -6.34
C VAL A 124 -2.94 21.70 -7.69
N ASP A 125 -2.75 22.89 -8.24
CA ASP A 125 -3.33 23.30 -9.53
C ASP A 125 -2.88 22.42 -10.69
N VAL A 126 -1.65 21.88 -10.62
CA VAL A 126 -1.16 20.95 -11.67
C VAL A 126 -1.67 19.54 -11.45
N LEU A 127 -1.69 19.05 -10.22
CA LEU A 127 -2.23 17.72 -9.89
C LEU A 127 -3.71 17.62 -10.30
N ALA A 128 -4.49 18.65 -10.02
CA ALA A 128 -5.93 18.70 -10.33
C ALA A 128 -6.26 18.66 -11.84
N LYS A 129 -5.27 18.90 -12.72
CA LYS A 129 -5.46 18.81 -14.18
C LYS A 129 -5.54 17.37 -14.70
N SER A 130 -5.00 16.42 -13.97
CA SER A 130 -4.92 15.02 -14.41
C SER A 130 -6.09 14.18 -13.87
N VAL A 131 -6.47 14.38 -12.62
CA VAL A 131 -7.53 13.64 -11.92
C VAL A 131 -8.07 14.48 -10.78
N ALA A 132 -9.32 14.24 -10.36
CA ALA A 132 -9.87 14.89 -9.16
C ALA A 132 -9.03 14.50 -7.92
N ILE A 133 -8.46 15.48 -7.23
CA ILE A 133 -7.54 15.28 -6.10
C ILE A 133 -8.23 15.45 -4.74
N THR A 134 -9.46 14.98 -4.61
CA THR A 134 -10.29 15.10 -3.41
C THR A 134 -9.66 14.52 -2.16
N GLU A 135 -8.88 13.46 -2.30
CA GLU A 135 -8.22 12.76 -1.19
C GLU A 135 -6.75 13.19 -1.01
N TRP A 136 -6.30 14.25 -1.68
CA TRP A 136 -5.03 14.90 -1.42
C TRP A 136 -5.22 16.04 -0.43
N HIS A 137 -4.49 15.98 0.68
CA HIS A 137 -4.53 16.96 1.75
C HIS A 137 -3.13 17.50 2.01
N PHE A 138 -2.93 18.78 1.78
CA PHE A 138 -1.72 19.48 2.15
C PHE A 138 -2.00 20.25 3.44
N ILE A 139 -1.37 19.84 4.55
CA ILE A 139 -1.57 20.43 5.88
C ILE A 139 -0.33 21.21 6.32
N PHE A 140 -0.53 22.31 7.00
CA PHE A 140 0.54 23.25 7.32
C PHE A 140 0.86 23.26 8.81
N ALA A 141 2.15 23.17 9.12
CA ALA A 141 2.65 23.12 10.48
C ALA A 141 3.96 23.93 10.63
N PRO A 142 4.26 24.42 11.83
CA PRO A 142 5.58 24.97 12.15
C PRO A 142 6.68 23.91 11.99
N THR A 143 7.86 24.30 11.54
CA THR A 143 8.97 23.37 11.25
C THR A 143 9.41 22.54 12.45
N ASN A 144 9.38 23.11 13.66
CA ASN A 144 9.67 22.39 14.90
C ASN A 144 8.63 21.29 15.20
N GLU A 145 7.35 21.54 14.88
CA GLU A 145 6.30 20.54 15.04
C GLU A 145 6.42 19.42 13.99
N ILE A 146 6.78 19.77 12.75
CA ILE A 146 7.07 18.82 11.69
C ILE A 146 8.19 17.87 12.11
N GLN A 147 9.31 18.40 12.62
CA GLN A 147 10.42 17.58 13.10
C GLN A 147 10.00 16.67 14.27
N ASN A 148 9.24 17.20 15.22
CA ASN A 148 8.74 16.43 16.35
C ASN A 148 7.78 15.31 15.90
N TYR A 149 6.90 15.60 14.95
CA TYR A 149 5.99 14.61 14.39
C TYR A 149 6.74 13.52 13.62
N TYR A 150 7.71 13.91 12.81
CA TYR A 150 8.55 12.93 12.09
C TYR A 150 9.29 12.00 13.05
N ASN A 151 9.81 12.51 14.16
CA ASN A 151 10.49 11.70 15.17
C ASN A 151 9.57 10.64 15.81
N GLN A 152 8.24 10.86 15.84
CA GLN A 152 7.28 9.88 16.35
C GLN A 152 7.13 8.66 15.42
N LEU A 153 7.51 8.77 14.16
CA LEU A 153 7.54 7.64 13.24
C LEU A 153 8.60 6.60 13.63
N LYS A 154 9.58 6.98 14.44
CA LYS A 154 10.67 6.12 14.96
C LYS A 154 11.44 5.40 13.86
N LEU A 155 11.68 6.09 12.76
CA LEU A 155 12.42 5.56 11.62
C LEU A 155 13.89 5.40 11.98
N LYS A 156 14.51 4.33 11.46
CA LYS A 156 15.91 4.01 11.74
C LYS A 156 16.87 4.56 10.70
N LYS A 157 16.43 4.59 9.45
CA LYS A 157 17.26 4.94 8.29
C LYS A 157 16.90 6.27 7.68
N ASP A 158 15.60 6.53 7.53
CA ASP A 158 15.12 7.74 6.90
C ASP A 158 15.21 8.94 7.83
N LYS A 159 15.56 10.09 7.28
CA LYS A 159 15.64 11.38 7.99
C LYS A 159 15.07 12.48 7.12
N LEU A 160 14.57 13.52 7.77
CA LEU A 160 14.26 14.77 7.06
C LEU A 160 15.55 15.46 6.61
N ASN A 161 15.49 16.11 5.47
CA ASN A 161 16.54 17.00 5.00
C ASN A 161 16.60 18.28 5.84
N ALA A 162 17.57 19.15 5.58
CA ALA A 162 17.71 20.44 6.27
C ALA A 162 16.52 21.39 6.02
N ASP A 163 15.77 21.18 4.94
CA ASP A 163 14.55 21.91 4.60
C ASP A 163 13.27 21.28 5.16
N PHE A 164 13.36 20.30 6.06
CA PHE A 164 12.24 19.55 6.66
C PHE A 164 11.44 18.70 5.66
N GLY A 165 12.00 18.36 4.51
CA GLY A 165 11.41 17.50 3.49
C GLY A 165 12.09 16.13 3.39
N THR A 166 11.45 15.23 2.68
CA THR A 166 12.01 13.94 2.27
C THR A 166 11.37 13.47 0.96
N PRO A 167 12.12 12.81 0.06
CA PRO A 167 11.54 12.21 -1.13
C PRO A 167 10.72 10.95 -0.81
N ASN A 168 10.76 10.46 0.43
CA ASN A 168 10.08 9.24 0.83
C ASN A 168 8.66 9.53 1.32
N VAL A 169 7.75 8.60 1.01
CA VAL A 169 6.41 8.55 1.57
C VAL A 169 6.21 7.28 2.40
N TYR A 170 5.30 7.35 3.35
CA TYR A 170 5.09 6.34 4.38
C TYR A 170 3.66 5.84 4.33
N LEU A 171 3.47 4.52 4.50
CA LEU A 171 2.15 3.89 4.53
C LEU A 171 1.68 3.75 5.97
N ILE A 172 0.54 4.35 6.27
CA ILE A 172 -0.13 4.27 7.58
C ILE A 172 -1.49 3.59 7.39
N ASP A 173 -1.77 2.58 8.19
CA ASP A 173 -3.04 1.86 8.15
C ASP A 173 -4.16 2.57 8.93
N LYS A 174 -5.36 2.00 8.90
CA LYS A 174 -6.57 2.58 9.54
C LYS A 174 -6.48 2.63 11.07
N GLU A 175 -5.66 1.79 11.67
CA GLU A 175 -5.36 1.77 13.11
C GLU A 175 -4.19 2.69 13.48
N ARG A 176 -3.73 3.51 12.53
CA ARG A 176 -2.60 4.43 12.66
C ARG A 176 -1.25 3.75 12.90
N ASN A 177 -1.05 2.57 12.35
CA ASN A 177 0.25 1.92 12.40
C ASN A 177 1.05 2.26 11.15
N LEU A 178 2.31 2.61 11.33
CA LEU A 178 3.27 2.69 10.23
C LEU A 178 3.58 1.27 9.74
N ARG A 179 3.40 1.05 8.46
CA ARG A 179 3.60 -0.25 7.83
C ARG A 179 4.82 -0.19 6.90
N GLY A 180 5.55 -1.28 6.84
CA GLY A 180 6.73 -1.36 5.99
C GLY A 180 7.03 -2.77 5.53
N ARG A 181 7.93 -2.91 4.57
CA ARG A 181 8.27 -4.18 3.93
C ARG A 181 9.49 -4.81 4.57
N LYS A 182 9.45 -6.14 4.80
CA LYS A 182 10.65 -6.90 5.15
C LYS A 182 11.52 -7.09 3.90
N VAL A 183 12.76 -6.64 3.94
CA VAL A 183 13.70 -6.84 2.85
C VAL A 183 14.24 -8.26 2.90
N LYS A 184 14.06 -9.05 1.81
CA LYS A 184 14.40 -10.49 1.77
C LYS A 184 15.87 -10.79 2.06
N SER A 185 16.77 -9.88 1.69
CA SER A 185 18.22 -10.05 1.82
C SER A 185 18.81 -9.48 3.12
N GLN A 186 18.04 -8.80 3.93
CA GLN A 186 18.50 -8.07 5.11
C GLN A 186 17.58 -8.36 6.31
N LYS A 187 18.12 -8.32 7.52
CA LYS A 187 17.32 -8.36 8.75
C LYS A 187 16.55 -7.06 9.01
N GLU A 188 16.44 -6.22 8.03
CA GLU A 188 15.95 -4.86 8.10
C GLU A 188 14.63 -4.69 7.36
N TYR A 189 13.93 -3.62 7.70
CA TYR A 189 12.68 -3.24 7.07
C TYR A 189 12.90 -2.03 6.18
N LYS A 190 12.17 -1.98 5.07
CA LYS A 190 11.99 -0.77 4.29
C LYS A 190 10.91 0.07 4.96
N GLU A 191 11.25 1.28 5.36
CA GLU A 191 10.42 2.14 6.20
C GLU A 191 9.56 3.09 5.37
N GLY A 192 10.06 3.53 4.21
CA GLY A 192 9.40 4.44 3.29
C GLY A 192 9.66 4.06 1.83
N TYR A 193 9.01 4.76 0.91
CA TYR A 193 9.08 4.54 -0.53
C TYR A 193 9.47 5.82 -1.23
N SER A 194 10.55 5.78 -2.00
CA SER A 194 11.02 6.94 -2.73
C SER A 194 10.09 7.30 -3.88
N THR A 195 9.57 8.51 -3.85
CA THR A 195 8.72 9.06 -4.92
C THR A 195 9.53 9.51 -6.14
N PHE A 196 10.83 9.66 -5.96
CA PHE A 196 11.77 9.96 -7.06
C PHE A 196 11.98 8.75 -7.96
N HIS A 197 12.02 7.54 -7.40
CA HIS A 197 12.25 6.30 -8.14
C HIS A 197 10.93 5.64 -8.58
N LEU A 198 10.54 5.84 -9.83
CA LEU A 198 9.31 5.28 -10.41
C LEU A 198 9.21 3.76 -10.31
N SER A 199 10.34 3.06 -10.41
CA SER A 199 10.40 1.60 -10.25
C SER A 199 10.00 1.16 -8.84
N GLU A 200 10.39 1.91 -7.83
CA GLU A 200 10.06 1.65 -6.44
C GLU A 200 8.56 1.84 -6.17
N LEU A 201 7.99 2.93 -6.69
CA LEU A 201 6.55 3.18 -6.61
C LEU A 201 5.74 2.07 -7.30
N SER A 202 6.17 1.64 -8.50
CA SER A 202 5.41 0.69 -9.33
C SER A 202 5.53 -0.76 -8.87
N ASN A 203 6.68 -1.16 -8.33
CA ASN A 203 6.96 -2.56 -8.01
C ASN A 203 6.85 -2.87 -6.52
N GLU A 204 7.25 -1.91 -5.66
CA GLU A 204 7.29 -2.16 -4.23
C GLU A 204 6.12 -1.50 -3.50
N MET A 205 5.98 -0.18 -3.62
CA MET A 205 4.91 0.56 -2.93
C MET A 205 3.53 0.09 -3.38
N LEU A 206 3.34 -0.10 -4.70
CA LEU A 206 2.06 -0.54 -5.24
C LEU A 206 1.65 -1.92 -4.72
N ASP A 207 2.60 -2.86 -4.61
CA ASP A 207 2.31 -4.20 -4.09
C ASP A 207 2.01 -4.16 -2.60
N ASP A 208 2.75 -3.39 -1.82
CA ASP A 208 2.51 -3.25 -0.38
C ASP A 208 1.18 -2.52 -0.10
N PHE A 209 0.86 -1.54 -0.91
CA PHE A 209 -0.44 -0.87 -0.87
C PHE A 209 -1.60 -1.84 -1.14
N LYS A 210 -1.49 -2.72 -2.14
CA LYS A 210 -2.47 -3.77 -2.41
C LYS A 210 -2.64 -4.71 -1.22
N ILE A 211 -1.55 -5.06 -0.52
CA ILE A 211 -1.59 -5.89 0.68
C ILE A 211 -2.44 -5.23 1.76
N ILE A 212 -2.21 -3.94 2.06
CA ILE A 212 -3.00 -3.17 3.04
C ILE A 212 -4.48 -3.15 2.65
N LEU A 213 -4.80 -2.85 1.39
CA LEU A 213 -6.18 -2.86 0.89
C LEU A 213 -6.83 -4.23 1.04
N TYR A 214 -6.06 -5.29 0.78
CA TYR A 214 -6.55 -6.65 0.94
C TYR A 214 -6.79 -7.01 2.41
N GLU A 215 -5.85 -6.69 3.32
CA GLU A 215 -6.01 -6.88 4.77
C GLU A 215 -7.32 -6.21 5.25
N TYR A 216 -7.56 -4.99 4.80
CA TYR A 216 -8.78 -4.25 5.13
C TYR A 216 -10.05 -4.94 4.60
N ARG A 217 -10.09 -5.33 3.32
CA ARG A 217 -11.24 -6.05 2.74
C ARG A 217 -11.50 -7.39 3.43
N ALA A 218 -10.45 -8.11 3.80
CA ALA A 218 -10.56 -9.37 4.51
C ALA A 218 -11.15 -9.18 5.92
N ALA A 219 -10.75 -8.11 6.63
CA ALA A 219 -11.29 -7.76 7.93
C ALA A 219 -12.79 -7.40 7.86
N LEU A 220 -13.21 -6.63 6.84
CA LEU A 220 -14.63 -6.31 6.61
C LEU A 220 -15.48 -7.57 6.36
N LYS A 221 -15.01 -8.49 5.53
CA LYS A 221 -15.70 -9.76 5.27
C LYS A 221 -15.87 -10.59 6.55
N LYS A 222 -14.84 -10.64 7.39
CA LYS A 222 -14.88 -11.39 8.66
C LYS A 222 -15.89 -10.81 9.63
N ASN A 223 -16.11 -9.51 9.61
CA ASN A 223 -17.03 -8.80 10.50
C ASN A 223 -18.46 -8.69 9.95
N HIS A 224 -18.81 -9.38 8.88
CA HIS A 224 -20.11 -9.34 8.19
C HIS A 224 -20.58 -7.95 7.71
N ASN A 225 -19.73 -6.95 7.73
CA ASN A 225 -20.00 -5.59 7.25
C ASN A 225 -19.52 -5.40 5.80
N ALA A 226 -19.80 -6.37 4.93
CA ALA A 226 -19.42 -6.29 3.54
C ALA A 226 -20.45 -5.46 2.74
N GLU A 227 -20.57 -4.18 2.98
CA GLU A 227 -21.04 -3.27 1.97
C GLU A 227 -19.94 -3.15 0.90
N ARG A 228 -20.32 -3.48 -0.33
CA ARG A 228 -19.47 -3.33 -1.51
C ARG A 228 -19.19 -1.84 -1.70
N GLN A 229 -18.06 -1.38 -1.24
CA GLN A 229 -17.51 -0.10 -1.65
C GLN A 229 -16.81 -0.32 -3.00
N ILE A 230 -17.54 -0.06 -4.06
CA ILE A 230 -17.00 0.15 -5.40
C ILE A 230 -16.70 1.62 -5.54
#